data_36169bc305fb7ef9210b2712ef25e18b
#
_entry.id   36169bc305fb7ef9210b2712ef25e18b
#
_cell.length_a   1.000
_cell.length_b   1.000
_cell.length_c   1.000
_cell.angle_alpha   90.00
_cell.angle_beta   90.00
_cell.angle_gamma   90.00
#
_symmetry.space_group_name_H-M   'P 1'
#
loop_
_entity.id
_entity.type
_entity.pdbx_description
1 polymer ?
#
loop_
_entity_poly.entity_id
_entity_poly.type
_entity_poly.pdbx_seq_one_letter_code
_entity_poly.pdbx_strand_id
1 'polypeptide(L)'
;MELEIKPMRLDLCVPWKLSRNESLFKNNFIVTLRDAGFEASSEVAPNVRYGETPEIIAREFDEFRKLPGSYLERLDAKPWKHSLRFALESAFLNLEAQKKGVTLAHHLQLKGPFVTETCFSVPIMEAADVEAYVQKLTRFRSLKIKVNKECALELVQEVHRCAPKALLRVDGNEAWDSLEDYLKFEKSVSHLPIEFIEQPFAAARKDLYRGLFPQTKFCIMADESIEDVDNLDELKTMFHAVNVKLMKTGSLLKGRDLLIRARSLGLKTMVGCMIESGLGISYALYLSELVDWADLDGFLLIKNNPFPLIEEREGVVRFI
;
A
#
# COMPACT_ATOMS: atom_id res chain seq x y z
N MET A 1 11.16 28.25 6.53
CA MET A 1 10.19 27.15 6.34
C MET A 1 9.58 26.77 7.68
N GLU A 2 8.26 26.86 7.79
CA GLU A 2 7.47 26.45 8.95
C GLU A 2 7.03 24.99 8.76
N LEU A 3 7.08 24.20 9.84
CA LEU A 3 6.70 22.78 9.88
C LEU A 3 5.64 22.56 10.93
N GLU A 4 4.56 21.91 10.57
CA GLU A 4 3.46 21.54 11.44
C GLU A 4 3.12 20.06 11.30
N ILE A 5 2.74 19.40 12.40
CA ILE A 5 2.13 18.07 12.40
C ILE A 5 0.83 18.09 13.19
N LYS A 6 -0.23 17.52 12.61
CA LYS A 6 -1.55 17.44 13.29
C LYS A 6 -2.02 15.99 13.31
N PRO A 7 -2.52 15.48 14.43
CA PRO A 7 -3.16 14.17 14.47
C PRO A 7 -4.45 14.19 13.65
N MET A 8 -4.72 13.07 13.00
CA MET A 8 -5.92 12.84 12.19
C MET A 8 -6.48 11.44 12.50
N ARG A 9 -7.68 11.40 13.07
CA ARG A 9 -8.39 10.14 13.29
C ARG A 9 -9.25 9.81 12.08
N LEU A 10 -9.12 8.60 11.58
CA LEU A 10 -9.90 8.04 10.48
C LEU A 10 -10.76 6.89 11.00
N ASP A 11 -12.06 7.12 11.16
CA ASP A 11 -13.01 6.08 11.57
C ASP A 11 -13.33 5.17 10.37
N LEU A 12 -13.34 3.85 10.58
CA LEU A 12 -13.53 2.86 9.51
C LEU A 12 -15.00 2.55 9.27
N CYS A 13 -15.34 2.27 8.00
CA CYS A 13 -16.68 1.85 7.60
C CYS A 13 -17.10 0.51 8.20
N VAL A 14 -16.14 -0.40 8.33
CA VAL A 14 -16.28 -1.72 8.96
C VAL A 14 -15.07 -2.01 9.85
N PRO A 15 -15.20 -2.89 10.86
CA PRO A 15 -14.02 -3.35 11.60
C PRO A 15 -12.98 -3.95 10.65
N TRP A 16 -11.76 -3.44 10.70
CA TRP A 16 -10.67 -3.91 9.84
C TRP A 16 -9.91 -5.02 10.54
N LYS A 17 -10.19 -6.26 10.11
CA LYS A 17 -9.59 -7.46 10.68
C LYS A 17 -8.54 -8.03 9.72
N LEU A 18 -7.34 -8.19 10.24
CA LEU A 18 -6.22 -8.88 9.62
C LEU A 18 -5.89 -10.13 10.45
N SER A 19 -5.00 -10.97 9.95
CA SER A 19 -4.55 -12.18 10.67
C SER A 19 -4.06 -11.93 12.11
N ARG A 20 -3.61 -10.70 12.42
CA ARG A 20 -2.96 -10.35 13.69
C ARG A 20 -3.60 -9.18 14.46
N ASN A 21 -4.56 -8.47 13.89
CA ASN A 21 -5.09 -7.25 14.50
C ASN A 21 -6.49 -6.91 13.98
N GLU A 22 -7.28 -6.22 14.82
CA GLU A 22 -8.57 -5.62 14.47
C GLU A 22 -8.58 -4.14 14.89
N SER A 23 -9.12 -3.29 14.03
CA SER A 23 -9.19 -1.85 14.29
C SER A 23 -10.53 -1.27 13.84
N LEU A 24 -11.07 -0.32 14.62
CA LEU A 24 -12.27 0.46 14.26
C LEU A 24 -11.92 1.84 13.72
N PHE A 25 -10.69 2.27 13.89
CA PHE A 25 -10.15 3.55 13.43
C PHE A 25 -8.64 3.48 13.22
N LYS A 26 -8.09 4.48 12.53
CA LYS A 26 -6.65 4.73 12.43
C LYS A 26 -6.30 6.11 12.97
N ASN A 27 -5.15 6.22 13.62
CA ASN A 27 -4.57 7.48 14.06
C ASN A 27 -3.42 7.84 13.12
N ASN A 28 -3.74 8.60 12.10
CA ASN A 28 -2.78 9.14 11.15
C ASN A 28 -2.40 10.56 11.55
N PHE A 29 -1.48 11.17 10.80
CA PHE A 29 -1.13 12.58 10.98
C PHE A 29 -1.04 13.27 9.62
N ILE A 30 -1.16 14.60 9.66
CA ILE A 30 -0.88 15.47 8.51
C ILE A 30 0.36 16.26 8.84
N VAL A 31 1.36 16.18 7.98
CA VAL A 31 2.54 17.06 7.97
C VAL A 31 2.28 18.16 6.97
N THR A 32 2.44 19.43 7.41
CA THR A 32 2.29 20.60 6.57
C THR A 32 3.56 21.44 6.60
N LEU A 33 4.04 21.84 5.44
CA LEU A 33 5.17 22.74 5.24
C LEU A 33 4.69 24.05 4.63
N ARG A 34 5.17 25.18 5.19
CA ARG A 34 4.90 26.52 4.65
C ARG A 34 6.20 27.26 4.42
N ASP A 35 6.36 27.85 3.26
CA ASP A 35 7.54 28.65 2.91
C ASP A 35 7.24 29.60 1.75
N ALA A 36 7.69 30.86 1.86
CA ALA A 36 7.56 31.87 0.81
C ALA A 36 6.13 32.04 0.24
N GLY A 37 5.10 31.87 1.06
CA GLY A 37 3.69 31.97 0.65
C GLY A 37 3.09 30.72 0.03
N PHE A 38 3.86 29.65 -0.10
CA PHE A 38 3.38 28.35 -0.56
C PHE A 38 3.13 27.39 0.61
N GLU A 39 2.22 26.45 0.43
CA GLU A 39 1.90 25.41 1.39
C GLU A 39 1.77 24.06 0.70
N ALA A 40 2.32 23.02 1.32
CA ALA A 40 2.14 21.64 0.88
C ALA A 40 1.98 20.72 2.10
N SER A 41 1.09 19.72 1.95
CA SER A 41 0.80 18.73 3.00
C SER A 41 0.98 17.32 2.50
N SER A 42 1.31 16.41 3.41
CA SER A 42 1.31 14.97 3.18
C SER A 42 0.85 14.24 4.43
N GLU A 43 0.53 12.97 4.27
CA GLU A 43 -0.03 12.12 5.32
C GLU A 43 1.01 11.17 5.88
N VAL A 44 0.97 10.94 7.19
CA VAL A 44 1.68 9.87 7.90
C VAL A 44 0.65 8.84 8.33
N ALA A 45 0.77 7.59 7.87
CA ALA A 45 -0.06 6.48 8.30
C ALA A 45 0.81 5.45 9.06
N PRO A 46 0.98 5.60 10.39
CA PRO A 46 1.85 4.74 11.17
C PRO A 46 1.37 3.30 11.19
N ASN A 47 2.31 2.35 11.15
CA ASN A 47 2.00 0.94 11.26
C ASN A 47 2.82 0.28 12.36
N VAL A 48 2.14 -0.27 13.36
CA VAL A 48 2.75 -0.95 14.52
C VAL A 48 3.65 -2.12 14.12
N ARG A 49 3.38 -2.76 12.98
CA ARG A 49 4.24 -3.82 12.42
C ARG A 49 5.68 -3.33 12.19
N TYR A 50 5.85 -2.08 11.81
CA TYR A 50 7.15 -1.44 11.55
C TYR A 50 7.66 -0.64 12.76
N GLY A 51 7.06 -0.87 13.94
CA GLY A 51 7.41 -0.16 15.16
C GLY A 51 7.08 1.32 15.10
N GLU A 52 6.01 1.67 14.42
CA GLU A 52 5.52 3.03 14.30
C GLU A 52 4.27 3.20 15.16
N THR A 53 4.37 4.01 16.22
CA THR A 53 3.23 4.41 17.04
C THR A 53 3.05 5.92 16.98
N PRO A 54 1.86 6.44 17.29
CA PRO A 54 1.63 7.89 17.33
C PRO A 54 2.66 8.66 18.15
N GLU A 55 3.07 8.10 19.29
CA GLU A 55 4.04 8.74 20.21
C GLU A 55 5.44 8.79 19.59
N ILE A 56 5.84 7.71 18.88
CA ILE A 56 7.13 7.65 18.18
C ILE A 56 7.14 8.67 17.04
N ILE A 57 6.07 8.75 16.25
CA ILE A 57 5.94 9.71 15.15
C ILE A 57 6.04 11.16 15.69
N ALA A 58 5.29 11.49 16.74
CA ALA A 58 5.32 12.84 17.33
C ALA A 58 6.71 13.20 17.85
N ARG A 59 7.38 12.26 18.53
CA ARG A 59 8.73 12.45 19.05
C ARG A 59 9.74 12.65 17.90
N GLU A 60 9.71 11.81 16.88
CA GLU A 60 10.64 11.94 15.75
C GLU A 60 10.41 13.21 14.94
N PHE A 61 9.17 13.67 14.79
CA PHE A 61 8.88 14.94 14.16
C PHE A 61 9.45 16.11 14.97
N ASP A 62 9.32 16.07 16.30
CA ASP A 62 9.91 17.10 17.18
C ASP A 62 11.45 17.11 17.13
N GLU A 63 12.08 15.94 17.01
CA GLU A 63 13.52 15.84 16.78
C GLU A 63 13.89 16.45 15.42
N PHE A 64 13.20 16.06 14.35
CA PHE A 64 13.42 16.56 12.98
C PHE A 64 13.35 18.10 12.94
N ARG A 65 12.33 18.68 13.58
CA ARG A 65 12.13 20.13 13.61
C ARG A 65 13.28 20.90 14.29
N LYS A 66 13.94 20.28 15.26
CA LYS A 66 15.03 20.89 16.05
C LYS A 66 16.41 20.70 15.44
N LEU A 67 16.57 19.82 14.48
CA LEU A 67 17.87 19.58 13.86
C LEU A 67 18.37 20.83 13.13
N PRO A 68 19.68 21.15 13.21
CA PRO A 68 20.31 22.19 12.40
C PRO A 68 20.44 21.75 10.94
N GLY A 69 20.77 22.69 10.07
CA GLY A 69 21.00 22.44 8.66
C GLY A 69 19.79 22.66 7.76
N SER A 70 19.99 22.41 6.49
CA SER A 70 18.95 22.44 5.46
C SER A 70 17.90 21.35 5.66
N TYR A 71 16.77 21.48 4.97
CA TYR A 71 15.71 20.47 5.06
C TYR A 71 16.16 19.08 4.63
N LEU A 72 16.93 19.00 3.54
CA LEU A 72 17.43 17.71 3.02
C LEU A 72 18.47 17.08 3.96
N GLU A 73 19.39 17.89 4.51
CA GLU A 73 20.36 17.38 5.50
C GLU A 73 19.63 16.79 6.73
N ARG A 74 18.56 17.43 7.18
CA ARG A 74 17.73 16.90 8.28
C ARG A 74 17.00 15.61 7.89
N LEU A 75 16.49 15.51 6.64
CA LEU A 75 15.81 14.34 6.13
C LEU A 75 16.75 13.11 6.06
N ASP A 76 18.03 13.34 5.80
CA ASP A 76 19.05 12.29 5.67
C ASP A 76 19.88 12.09 6.95
N ALA A 77 19.59 12.84 8.03
CA ALA A 77 20.37 12.81 9.27
C ALA A 77 20.34 11.46 10.00
N LYS A 78 19.27 10.70 9.86
CA LYS A 78 19.10 9.36 10.45
C LYS A 78 18.00 8.58 9.73
N PRO A 79 17.88 7.26 9.98
CA PRO A 79 16.76 6.46 9.47
C PRO A 79 15.49 6.79 10.26
N TRP A 80 14.76 7.83 9.83
CA TRP A 80 13.45 8.18 10.36
C TRP A 80 12.45 7.03 10.14
N LYS A 81 11.39 6.99 10.95
CA LYS A 81 10.28 6.08 10.69
C LYS A 81 9.72 6.34 9.29
N HIS A 82 9.46 5.26 8.57
CA HIS A 82 9.22 5.32 7.11
C HIS A 82 8.01 6.17 6.77
N SER A 83 6.88 6.01 7.48
CA SER A 83 5.69 6.82 7.22
C SER A 83 5.93 8.31 7.45
N LEU A 84 6.70 8.68 8.48
CA LEU A 84 7.08 10.07 8.75
C LEU A 84 8.02 10.60 7.66
N ARG A 85 9.07 9.84 7.31
CA ARG A 85 10.02 10.24 6.28
C ARG A 85 9.34 10.47 4.94
N PHE A 86 8.42 9.55 4.56
CA PHE A 86 7.60 9.71 3.35
C PHE A 86 6.82 11.02 3.37
N ALA A 87 6.12 11.33 4.47
CA ALA A 87 5.32 12.55 4.56
C ALA A 87 6.18 13.83 4.50
N LEU A 88 7.31 13.84 5.20
CA LEU A 88 8.26 14.95 5.15
C LEU A 88 8.81 15.16 3.73
N GLU A 89 9.27 14.09 3.07
CA GLU A 89 9.80 14.17 1.71
C GLU A 89 8.73 14.62 0.71
N SER A 90 7.56 14.00 0.73
CA SER A 90 6.50 14.27 -0.24
C SER A 90 5.95 15.68 -0.13
N ALA A 91 5.74 16.19 1.09
CA ALA A 91 5.35 17.57 1.31
C ALA A 91 6.43 18.55 0.82
N PHE A 92 7.72 18.24 1.06
CA PHE A 92 8.83 19.06 0.58
C PHE A 92 8.92 19.09 -0.95
N LEU A 93 8.83 17.93 -1.61
CA LEU A 93 8.86 17.86 -3.07
C LEU A 93 7.71 18.63 -3.71
N ASN A 94 6.51 18.54 -3.12
CA ASN A 94 5.36 19.29 -3.59
C ASN A 94 5.54 20.80 -3.38
N LEU A 95 6.04 21.23 -2.22
CA LEU A 95 6.35 22.62 -1.94
C LEU A 95 7.39 23.20 -2.92
N GLU A 96 8.45 22.45 -3.19
CA GLU A 96 9.48 22.85 -4.15
C GLU A 96 8.96 22.89 -5.60
N ALA A 97 8.06 21.98 -5.97
CA ALA A 97 7.40 22.05 -7.29
C ALA A 97 6.56 23.32 -7.43
N GLN A 98 5.76 23.67 -6.40
CA GLN A 98 4.97 24.91 -6.38
C GLN A 98 5.87 26.16 -6.48
N LYS A 99 6.95 26.23 -5.71
CA LYS A 99 7.91 27.35 -5.74
C LYS A 99 8.57 27.53 -7.10
N LYS A 100 8.75 26.43 -7.85
CA LYS A 100 9.29 26.45 -9.22
C LYS A 100 8.20 26.71 -10.28
N GLY A 101 6.93 26.81 -9.91
CA GLY A 101 5.82 26.98 -10.84
C GLY A 101 5.55 25.77 -11.73
N VAL A 102 5.89 24.55 -11.27
CA VAL A 102 5.65 23.30 -11.98
C VAL A 102 4.73 22.36 -11.18
N THR A 103 4.14 21.38 -11.84
CA THR A 103 3.37 20.34 -11.13
C THR A 103 4.32 19.36 -10.43
N LEU A 104 3.82 18.68 -9.37
CA LEU A 104 4.56 17.60 -8.71
C LEU A 104 4.91 16.49 -9.72
N ALA A 105 4.00 16.13 -10.62
CA ALA A 105 4.25 15.16 -11.68
C ALA A 105 5.46 15.52 -12.54
N HIS A 106 5.54 16.77 -12.99
CA HIS A 106 6.68 17.27 -13.75
C HIS A 106 7.97 17.20 -12.94
N HIS A 107 7.91 17.59 -11.65
CA HIS A 107 9.06 17.51 -10.75
C HIS A 107 9.54 16.05 -10.53
N LEU A 108 8.63 15.10 -10.54
CA LEU A 108 8.92 13.66 -10.47
C LEU A 108 9.29 13.03 -11.82
N GLN A 109 9.27 13.78 -12.92
CA GLN A 109 9.48 13.28 -14.29
C GLN A 109 8.45 12.24 -14.73
N LEU A 110 7.22 12.38 -14.27
CA LEU A 110 6.08 11.52 -14.60
C LEU A 110 5.15 12.23 -15.59
N LYS A 111 4.53 11.50 -16.49
CA LYS A 111 3.75 12.06 -17.62
C LYS A 111 2.25 11.85 -17.47
N GLY A 112 1.82 10.86 -16.69
CA GLY A 112 0.43 10.43 -16.61
C GLY A 112 -0.07 9.67 -17.86
N PRO A 113 -1.34 9.41 -17.94
CA PRO A 113 -2.41 9.89 -17.06
C PRO A 113 -2.33 9.25 -15.66
N PHE A 114 -2.67 10.05 -14.63
CA PHE A 114 -2.70 9.58 -13.24
C PHE A 114 -4.11 9.07 -12.92
N VAL A 115 -4.39 7.90 -13.46
CA VAL A 115 -5.66 7.19 -13.35
C VAL A 115 -5.36 5.69 -13.35
N THR A 116 -6.05 4.91 -12.51
CA THR A 116 -5.83 3.46 -12.44
C THR A 116 -7.09 2.74 -11.95
N GLU A 117 -7.30 1.52 -12.43
CA GLU A 117 -8.23 0.60 -11.78
C GLU A 117 -7.64 0.17 -10.43
N THR A 118 -8.45 0.22 -9.37
CA THR A 118 -8.09 -0.32 -8.05
C THR A 118 -8.92 -1.57 -7.75
N CYS A 119 -8.39 -2.45 -6.91
CA CYS A 119 -9.21 -3.47 -6.26
C CYS A 119 -9.95 -2.87 -5.06
N PHE A 120 -10.88 -3.64 -4.49
CA PHE A 120 -11.45 -3.37 -3.19
C PHE A 120 -11.18 -4.53 -2.23
N SER A 121 -10.76 -4.21 -1.01
CA SER A 121 -10.36 -5.20 -0.02
C SER A 121 -11.57 -5.81 0.69
N VAL A 122 -11.58 -7.14 0.74
CA VAL A 122 -12.48 -7.96 1.55
C VAL A 122 -11.69 -8.40 2.79
N PRO A 123 -12.01 -7.89 3.98
CA PRO A 123 -11.32 -8.28 5.22
C PRO A 123 -11.68 -9.73 5.60
N ILE A 124 -10.93 -10.30 6.54
CA ILE A 124 -11.29 -11.59 7.14
C ILE A 124 -12.65 -11.45 7.82
N MET A 125 -13.61 -12.29 7.42
CA MET A 125 -14.97 -12.32 7.94
C MET A 125 -15.55 -13.72 7.91
N GLU A 126 -16.67 -13.94 8.58
CA GLU A 126 -17.41 -15.20 8.52
C GLU A 126 -18.05 -15.38 7.14
N ALA A 127 -18.11 -16.61 6.64
CA ALA A 127 -18.68 -16.93 5.34
C ALA A 127 -20.13 -16.40 5.16
N ALA A 128 -20.92 -16.41 6.23
CA ALA A 128 -22.29 -15.89 6.22
C ALA A 128 -22.40 -14.39 5.93
N ASP A 129 -21.35 -13.61 6.19
CA ASP A 129 -21.34 -12.16 6.00
C ASP A 129 -20.82 -11.74 4.61
N VAL A 130 -20.17 -12.65 3.88
CA VAL A 130 -19.49 -12.38 2.60
C VAL A 130 -20.47 -11.85 1.57
N GLU A 131 -21.63 -12.48 1.40
CA GLU A 131 -22.60 -12.10 0.37
C GLU A 131 -23.07 -10.64 0.54
N ALA A 132 -23.48 -10.29 1.76
CA ALA A 132 -23.96 -8.93 2.05
C ALA A 132 -22.86 -7.86 1.88
N TYR A 133 -21.60 -8.24 2.08
CA TYR A 133 -20.45 -7.35 1.88
C TYR A 133 -20.12 -7.21 0.41
N VAL A 134 -19.95 -8.32 -0.31
CA VAL A 134 -19.47 -8.36 -1.69
C VAL A 134 -20.50 -7.80 -2.69
N GLN A 135 -21.82 -7.95 -2.42
CA GLN A 135 -22.87 -7.36 -3.26
C GLN A 135 -22.76 -5.83 -3.43
N LYS A 136 -22.13 -5.13 -2.48
CA LYS A 136 -21.88 -3.68 -2.55
C LYS A 136 -20.67 -3.31 -3.40
N LEU A 137 -19.89 -4.29 -3.85
CA LEU A 137 -18.61 -4.13 -4.50
C LEU A 137 -18.65 -4.45 -6.00
N THR A 138 -19.81 -4.63 -6.59
CA THR A 138 -20.00 -5.06 -8.00
C THR A 138 -19.41 -4.13 -9.04
N ARG A 139 -19.09 -2.89 -8.66
CA ARG A 139 -18.42 -1.91 -9.53
C ARG A 139 -16.91 -2.12 -9.63
N PHE A 140 -16.32 -2.93 -8.73
CA PHE A 140 -14.89 -3.24 -8.79
C PHE A 140 -14.66 -4.50 -9.63
N ARG A 141 -13.75 -4.38 -10.60
CA ARG A 141 -13.34 -5.51 -11.42
C ARG A 141 -12.55 -6.56 -10.64
N SER A 142 -11.80 -6.13 -9.65
CA SER A 142 -10.95 -7.00 -8.84
C SER A 142 -11.25 -6.84 -7.35
N LEU A 143 -11.29 -7.96 -6.61
CA LEU A 143 -11.45 -7.99 -5.16
C LEU A 143 -10.18 -8.57 -4.52
N LYS A 144 -9.63 -7.85 -3.54
CA LYS A 144 -8.47 -8.31 -2.76
C LYS A 144 -8.95 -8.95 -1.46
N ILE A 145 -8.75 -10.24 -1.33
CA ILE A 145 -9.26 -11.04 -0.20
C ILE A 145 -8.15 -11.24 0.81
N LYS A 146 -8.28 -10.67 1.99
CA LYS A 146 -7.36 -10.91 3.08
C LYS A 146 -7.70 -12.21 3.78
N VAL A 147 -6.70 -13.07 3.97
CA VAL A 147 -6.91 -14.40 4.53
C VAL A 147 -5.94 -14.69 5.67
N ASN A 148 -6.32 -15.63 6.50
CA ASN A 148 -5.43 -16.41 7.35
C ASN A 148 -5.49 -17.88 6.92
N LYS A 149 -4.63 -18.72 7.48
CA LYS A 149 -4.53 -20.13 7.12
C LYS A 149 -5.87 -20.87 7.28
N GLU A 150 -6.61 -20.55 8.33
CA GLU A 150 -7.85 -21.24 8.72
C GLU A 150 -9.01 -20.94 7.78
N CYS A 151 -9.16 -19.67 7.36
CA CYS A 151 -10.30 -19.23 6.56
C CYS A 151 -10.00 -19.14 5.05
N ALA A 152 -8.76 -19.27 4.62
CA ALA A 152 -8.35 -18.94 3.25
C ALA A 152 -9.19 -19.65 2.18
N LEU A 153 -9.36 -20.97 2.30
CA LEU A 153 -10.09 -21.75 1.29
C LEU A 153 -11.56 -21.36 1.24
N GLU A 154 -12.23 -21.36 2.39
CA GLU A 154 -13.67 -21.07 2.49
C GLU A 154 -13.97 -19.64 2.04
N LEU A 155 -13.20 -18.67 2.53
CA LEU A 155 -13.42 -17.26 2.21
C LEU A 155 -13.20 -16.96 0.73
N VAL A 156 -12.14 -17.49 0.12
CA VAL A 156 -11.86 -17.28 -1.32
C VAL A 156 -12.95 -17.91 -2.20
N GLN A 157 -13.40 -19.13 -1.86
CA GLN A 157 -14.48 -19.80 -2.58
C GLN A 157 -15.82 -19.05 -2.43
N GLU A 158 -16.11 -18.55 -1.23
CA GLU A 158 -17.38 -17.84 -0.97
C GLU A 158 -17.39 -16.46 -1.66
N VAL A 159 -16.28 -15.73 -1.65
CA VAL A 159 -16.17 -14.47 -2.41
C VAL A 159 -16.38 -14.72 -3.90
N HIS A 160 -15.75 -15.78 -4.46
CA HIS A 160 -15.96 -16.13 -5.86
C HIS A 160 -17.41 -16.52 -6.15
N ARG A 161 -18.06 -17.29 -5.26
CA ARG A 161 -19.49 -17.65 -5.40
C ARG A 161 -20.39 -16.41 -5.47
N CYS A 162 -20.10 -15.40 -4.62
CA CYS A 162 -20.90 -14.17 -4.54
C CYS A 162 -20.54 -13.16 -5.66
N ALA A 163 -19.32 -13.19 -6.19
CA ALA A 163 -18.84 -12.32 -7.25
C ALA A 163 -18.13 -13.10 -8.38
N PRO A 164 -18.83 -13.96 -9.14
CA PRO A 164 -18.19 -14.89 -10.10
C PRO A 164 -17.50 -14.21 -11.29
N LYS A 165 -17.77 -12.91 -11.52
CA LYS A 165 -17.14 -12.14 -12.59
C LYS A 165 -15.91 -11.36 -12.12
N ALA A 166 -15.70 -11.23 -10.82
CA ALA A 166 -14.56 -10.51 -10.27
C ALA A 166 -13.27 -11.31 -10.43
N LEU A 167 -12.18 -10.62 -10.76
CA LEU A 167 -10.84 -11.15 -10.61
C LEU A 167 -10.47 -11.14 -9.12
N LEU A 168 -9.78 -12.17 -8.68
CA LEU A 168 -9.42 -12.32 -7.27
C LEU A 168 -7.94 -12.04 -7.06
N ARG A 169 -7.63 -11.37 -5.97
CA ARG A 169 -6.29 -11.13 -5.46
C ARG A 169 -6.27 -11.64 -4.03
N VAL A 170 -5.42 -12.59 -3.71
CA VAL A 170 -5.39 -13.18 -2.37
C VAL A 170 -4.20 -12.63 -1.61
N ASP A 171 -4.44 -12.02 -0.46
CA ASP A 171 -3.40 -11.48 0.41
C ASP A 171 -3.29 -12.35 1.68
N GLY A 172 -2.23 -13.13 1.73
CA GLY A 172 -1.92 -14.03 2.84
C GLY A 172 -1.45 -13.30 4.10
N ASN A 173 -0.84 -12.13 3.97
CA ASN A 173 -0.19 -11.43 5.09
C ASN A 173 0.64 -12.40 5.96
N GLU A 174 1.42 -13.28 5.30
CA GLU A 174 2.27 -14.30 5.92
C GLU A 174 1.49 -15.43 6.64
N ALA A 175 0.35 -15.86 6.09
CA ALA A 175 -0.57 -16.79 6.73
C ALA A 175 -0.06 -18.23 6.85
N TRP A 176 0.79 -18.69 5.93
CA TRP A 176 1.23 -20.08 5.88
C TRP A 176 2.65 -20.28 6.45
N ASP A 177 2.81 -21.37 7.20
CA ASP A 177 4.08 -21.77 7.83
C ASP A 177 4.79 -22.88 7.07
N SER A 178 4.09 -23.57 6.17
CA SER A 178 4.65 -24.68 5.39
C SER A 178 4.29 -24.60 3.91
N LEU A 179 5.21 -25.06 3.07
CA LEU A 179 5.02 -25.16 1.63
C LEU A 179 3.90 -26.15 1.28
N GLU A 180 3.81 -27.26 2.01
CA GLU A 180 2.81 -28.29 1.76
C GLU A 180 1.39 -27.77 1.98
N ASP A 181 1.14 -27.05 3.07
CA ASP A 181 -0.21 -26.49 3.37
C ASP A 181 -0.60 -25.42 2.34
N TYR A 182 0.34 -24.57 1.94
CA TYR A 182 0.11 -23.60 0.87
C TYR A 182 -0.22 -24.29 -0.46
N LEU A 183 0.52 -25.31 -0.87
CA LEU A 183 0.28 -26.03 -2.13
C LEU A 183 -1.06 -26.79 -2.13
N LYS A 184 -1.53 -27.27 -0.97
CA LYS A 184 -2.89 -27.81 -0.83
C LYS A 184 -3.96 -26.74 -1.08
N PHE A 185 -3.77 -25.55 -0.48
CA PHE A 185 -4.64 -24.40 -0.74
C PHE A 185 -4.60 -24.01 -2.23
N GLU A 186 -3.41 -23.79 -2.80
CA GLU A 186 -3.23 -23.43 -4.20
C GLU A 186 -3.96 -24.40 -5.14
N LYS A 187 -3.78 -25.71 -4.92
CA LYS A 187 -4.46 -26.75 -5.71
C LYS A 187 -5.97 -26.62 -5.65
N SER A 188 -6.53 -26.34 -4.46
CA SER A 188 -7.98 -26.26 -4.24
C SER A 188 -8.61 -25.03 -4.91
N VAL A 189 -7.86 -23.95 -5.13
CA VAL A 189 -8.33 -22.70 -5.76
C VAL A 189 -7.80 -22.51 -7.19
N SER A 190 -7.07 -23.48 -7.74
CA SER A 190 -6.38 -23.35 -9.03
C SER A 190 -7.29 -23.15 -10.25
N HIS A 191 -8.58 -23.38 -10.11
CA HIS A 191 -9.61 -23.16 -11.13
C HIS A 191 -10.26 -21.78 -11.06
N LEU A 192 -9.96 -20.99 -10.01
CA LEU A 192 -10.53 -19.66 -9.80
C LEU A 192 -9.74 -18.58 -10.54
N PRO A 193 -10.37 -17.44 -10.90
CA PRO A 193 -9.73 -16.34 -11.62
C PRO A 193 -8.83 -15.50 -10.71
N ILE A 194 -7.80 -16.11 -10.12
CA ILE A 194 -6.85 -15.45 -9.22
C ILE A 194 -5.74 -14.82 -10.04
N GLU A 195 -5.57 -13.49 -9.95
CA GLU A 195 -4.51 -12.73 -10.62
C GLU A 195 -3.14 -12.96 -9.96
N PHE A 196 -3.12 -12.95 -8.63
CA PHE A 196 -1.90 -13.20 -7.84
C PHE A 196 -2.23 -13.60 -6.39
N ILE A 197 -1.21 -14.16 -5.73
CA ILE A 197 -1.22 -14.39 -4.28
C ILE A 197 -0.09 -13.58 -3.67
N GLU A 198 -0.44 -12.68 -2.75
CA GLU A 198 0.46 -11.75 -2.08
C GLU A 198 0.93 -12.34 -0.76
N GLN A 199 2.24 -12.32 -0.55
CA GLN A 199 2.95 -12.64 0.67
C GLN A 199 2.41 -13.87 1.44
N PRO A 200 2.42 -15.07 0.85
CA PRO A 200 1.87 -16.27 1.51
C PRO A 200 2.66 -16.68 2.77
N PHE A 201 3.98 -16.51 2.79
CA PHE A 201 4.84 -16.89 3.91
C PHE A 201 5.47 -15.68 4.58
N ALA A 202 5.97 -15.87 5.81
CA ALA A 202 6.77 -14.86 6.50
C ALA A 202 7.97 -14.42 5.64
N ALA A 203 8.24 -13.11 5.60
CA ALA A 203 9.31 -12.52 4.77
C ALA A 203 10.69 -13.16 5.03
N ALA A 204 10.97 -13.57 6.27
CA ALA A 204 12.20 -14.25 6.65
C ALA A 204 12.33 -15.68 6.10
N ARG A 205 11.22 -16.30 5.65
CA ARG A 205 11.20 -17.69 5.16
C ARG A 205 11.54 -17.77 3.67
N LYS A 206 12.68 -17.23 3.28
CA LYS A 206 13.19 -17.27 1.90
C LYS A 206 13.33 -18.71 1.35
N ASP A 207 13.54 -19.67 2.23
CA ASP A 207 13.57 -21.10 1.91
C ASP A 207 12.25 -21.59 1.29
N LEU A 208 11.11 -21.17 1.87
CA LEU A 208 9.77 -21.54 1.36
C LEU A 208 9.48 -20.88 0.01
N TYR A 209 9.87 -19.60 -0.17
CA TYR A 209 9.71 -18.92 -1.45
C TYR A 209 10.54 -19.54 -2.57
N ARG A 210 11.80 -19.91 -2.30
CA ARG A 210 12.65 -20.61 -3.26
C ARG A 210 12.08 -21.99 -3.62
N GLY A 211 11.46 -22.67 -2.66
CA GLY A 211 10.77 -23.94 -2.91
C GLY A 211 9.47 -23.77 -3.70
N LEU A 212 8.74 -22.68 -3.46
CA LEU A 212 7.46 -22.40 -4.13
C LEU A 212 7.65 -21.93 -5.58
N PHE A 213 8.56 -21.01 -5.82
CA PHE A 213 8.72 -20.30 -7.09
C PHE A 213 8.77 -21.19 -8.35
N PRO A 214 9.50 -22.33 -8.36
CA PRO A 214 9.57 -23.18 -9.55
C PRO A 214 8.32 -24.04 -9.81
N GLN A 215 7.37 -24.10 -8.89
CA GLN A 215 6.23 -25.03 -8.97
C GLN A 215 4.86 -24.40 -8.83
N THR A 216 4.79 -23.13 -8.39
CA THR A 216 3.51 -22.41 -8.26
C THR A 216 2.89 -22.15 -9.63
N LYS A 217 1.57 -22.15 -9.67
CA LYS A 217 0.77 -21.81 -10.87
C LYS A 217 0.32 -20.34 -10.85
N PHE A 218 0.44 -19.67 -9.73
CA PHE A 218 0.02 -18.28 -9.59
C PHE A 218 1.21 -17.31 -9.61
N CYS A 219 0.93 -16.08 -9.96
CA CYS A 219 1.83 -14.98 -9.73
C CYS A 219 1.98 -14.76 -8.21
N ILE A 220 3.18 -14.90 -7.67
CA ILE A 220 3.47 -14.65 -6.25
C ILE A 220 4.02 -13.23 -6.14
N MET A 221 3.39 -12.42 -5.29
CA MET A 221 3.72 -11.01 -5.09
C MET A 221 4.38 -10.80 -3.73
N ALA A 222 5.48 -10.05 -3.73
CA ALA A 222 6.14 -9.60 -2.50
C ALA A 222 5.48 -8.32 -1.97
N ASP A 223 5.11 -8.29 -0.70
CA ASP A 223 4.73 -7.10 0.06
C ASP A 223 5.70 -6.90 1.23
N GLU A 224 5.60 -7.71 2.27
CA GLU A 224 6.46 -7.63 3.44
C GLU A 224 7.93 -7.96 3.15
N SER A 225 8.20 -8.67 2.08
CA SER A 225 9.55 -9.05 1.65
C SER A 225 10.30 -7.92 0.91
N ILE A 226 9.63 -6.82 0.53
CA ILE A 226 10.30 -5.68 -0.07
C ILE A 226 10.85 -4.78 1.02
N GLU A 227 12.15 -4.56 1.00
CA GLU A 227 12.86 -3.68 1.94
C GLU A 227 13.41 -2.43 1.23
N ASP A 228 14.15 -2.62 0.15
CA ASP A 228 14.74 -1.52 -0.65
C ASP A 228 15.00 -1.98 -2.09
N VAL A 229 15.48 -1.06 -2.93
CA VAL A 229 15.90 -1.31 -4.33
C VAL A 229 16.96 -2.40 -4.42
N ASP A 230 17.87 -2.46 -3.45
CA ASP A 230 19.01 -3.37 -3.45
C ASP A 230 18.62 -4.85 -3.31
N ASN A 231 17.45 -5.16 -2.73
CA ASN A 231 17.03 -6.55 -2.59
C ASN A 231 16.23 -7.10 -3.78
N LEU A 232 15.91 -6.29 -4.79
CA LEU A 232 15.11 -6.70 -5.96
C LEU A 232 15.78 -7.81 -6.79
N ASP A 233 17.11 -7.83 -6.90
CA ASP A 233 17.81 -8.87 -7.64
C ASP A 233 17.71 -10.24 -6.96
N GLU A 234 17.58 -10.29 -5.64
CA GLU A 234 17.25 -11.51 -4.93
C GLU A 234 15.75 -11.84 -5.07
N LEU A 235 14.86 -10.85 -4.90
CA LEU A 235 13.41 -11.06 -4.93
C LEU A 235 12.92 -11.65 -6.26
N LYS A 236 13.48 -11.27 -7.40
CA LYS A 236 13.09 -11.84 -8.70
C LYS A 236 13.33 -13.34 -8.84
N THR A 237 14.09 -13.95 -7.92
CA THR A 237 14.31 -15.41 -7.88
C THR A 237 13.26 -16.14 -7.04
N MET A 238 12.38 -15.42 -6.36
CA MET A 238 11.40 -15.93 -5.42
C MET A 238 9.98 -15.39 -5.66
N PHE A 239 9.85 -14.27 -6.38
CA PHE A 239 8.61 -13.58 -6.63
C PHE A 239 8.46 -13.20 -8.11
N HIS A 240 7.23 -13.12 -8.57
CA HIS A 240 6.87 -12.68 -9.91
C HIS A 240 6.50 -11.20 -9.96
N ALA A 241 6.14 -10.63 -8.81
CA ALA A 241 5.65 -9.27 -8.67
C ALA A 241 6.04 -8.65 -7.33
N VAL A 242 5.94 -7.33 -7.27
CA VAL A 242 6.22 -6.53 -6.07
C VAL A 242 5.11 -5.52 -5.80
N ASN A 243 4.72 -5.37 -4.52
CA ASN A 243 3.76 -4.36 -4.06
C ASN A 243 4.50 -3.23 -3.32
N VAL A 244 4.58 -2.07 -3.94
CA VAL A 244 5.26 -0.90 -3.38
C VAL A 244 4.24 -0.04 -2.63
N LYS A 245 4.44 0.13 -1.32
CA LYS A 245 3.65 1.03 -0.46
C LYS A 245 4.53 2.18 0.02
N LEU A 246 4.14 3.40 -0.28
CA LEU A 246 4.95 4.58 0.01
C LEU A 246 5.23 4.76 1.51
N MET A 247 4.26 4.42 2.37
CA MET A 247 4.44 4.41 3.82
C MET A 247 5.49 3.40 4.32
N LYS A 248 5.77 2.35 3.53
CA LYS A 248 6.82 1.35 3.82
C LYS A 248 8.16 1.76 3.26
N THR A 249 8.20 2.28 2.03
CA THR A 249 9.45 2.72 1.40
C THR A 249 10.02 3.97 2.08
N GLY A 250 9.17 4.74 2.75
CA GLY A 250 9.56 5.96 3.43
C GLY A 250 9.97 7.10 2.50
N SER A 251 9.61 6.99 1.20
CA SER A 251 10.00 7.97 0.20
C SER A 251 9.19 7.83 -1.09
N LEU A 252 8.71 8.93 -1.62
CA LEU A 252 8.05 8.98 -2.93
C LEU A 252 9.05 8.70 -4.07
N LEU A 253 10.27 9.28 -3.96
CA LEU A 253 11.32 9.08 -4.95
C LEU A 253 11.81 7.62 -4.96
N LYS A 254 12.11 7.05 -3.79
CA LYS A 254 12.48 5.63 -3.69
C LYS A 254 11.37 4.71 -4.20
N GLY A 255 10.10 5.00 -3.88
CA GLY A 255 8.96 4.23 -4.39
C GLY A 255 8.90 4.22 -5.90
N ARG A 256 9.07 5.39 -6.55
CA ARG A 256 9.17 5.53 -8.00
C ARG A 256 10.33 4.70 -8.56
N ASP A 257 11.52 4.88 -8.01
CA ASP A 257 12.74 4.24 -8.52
C ASP A 257 12.69 2.71 -8.33
N LEU A 258 12.06 2.24 -7.24
CA LEU A 258 11.84 0.83 -6.96
C LEU A 258 10.91 0.20 -8.02
N LEU A 259 9.81 0.88 -8.39
CA LEU A 259 8.92 0.42 -9.46
C LEU A 259 9.63 0.38 -10.82
N ILE A 260 10.39 1.41 -11.17
CA ILE A 260 11.18 1.46 -12.42
C ILE A 260 12.19 0.31 -12.45
N ARG A 261 12.93 0.09 -11.36
CA ARG A 261 13.92 -0.99 -11.27
C ARG A 261 13.26 -2.37 -11.33
N ALA A 262 12.17 -2.59 -10.60
CA ALA A 262 11.43 -3.86 -10.63
C ALA A 262 11.00 -4.22 -12.05
N ARG A 263 10.42 -3.28 -12.80
CA ARG A 263 10.05 -3.47 -14.20
C ARG A 263 11.25 -3.79 -15.09
N SER A 264 12.39 -3.13 -14.88
CA SER A 264 13.63 -3.42 -15.63
C SER A 264 14.17 -4.83 -15.39
N LEU A 265 13.84 -5.44 -14.26
CA LEU A 265 14.17 -6.82 -13.88
C LEU A 265 13.14 -7.85 -14.35
N GLY A 266 12.07 -7.41 -15.03
CA GLY A 266 10.98 -8.28 -15.51
C GLY A 266 9.94 -8.64 -14.44
N LEU A 267 9.99 -8.01 -13.25
CA LEU A 267 8.95 -8.16 -12.25
C LEU A 267 7.72 -7.34 -12.65
N LYS A 268 6.53 -7.87 -12.39
CA LYS A 268 5.31 -7.08 -12.40
C LYS A 268 5.23 -6.19 -11.16
N THR A 269 4.48 -5.11 -11.27
CA THR A 269 4.47 -4.07 -10.25
C THR A 269 3.06 -3.72 -9.80
N MET A 270 2.90 -3.47 -8.50
CA MET A 270 1.71 -2.90 -7.90
C MET A 270 2.09 -1.71 -7.02
N VAL A 271 1.29 -0.67 -7.03
CA VAL A 271 1.29 0.34 -5.99
C VAL A 271 0.15 0.06 -5.02
N GLY A 272 0.49 -0.09 -3.75
CA GLY A 272 -0.47 -0.30 -2.67
C GLY A 272 -0.49 0.85 -1.68
N CYS A 273 -1.40 0.74 -0.71
CA CYS A 273 -1.53 1.73 0.37
C CYS A 273 -1.68 1.05 1.74
N MET A 274 -1.68 1.87 2.77
CA MET A 274 -2.26 1.58 4.08
C MET A 274 -3.70 2.10 4.11
N ILE A 275 -4.33 2.13 5.28
CA ILE A 275 -5.57 2.90 5.43
C ILE A 275 -5.17 4.37 5.56
N GLU A 276 -5.43 5.10 4.50
CA GLU A 276 -5.03 6.49 4.29
C GLU A 276 -6.21 7.31 3.80
N SER A 277 -6.15 8.62 3.99
CA SER A 277 -7.10 9.55 3.36
C SER A 277 -6.75 9.79 1.89
N GLY A 278 -7.58 10.56 1.19
CA GLY A 278 -7.29 11.00 -0.16
C GLY A 278 -5.97 11.76 -0.30
N LEU A 279 -5.42 12.32 0.80
CA LEU A 279 -4.13 12.99 0.78
C LEU A 279 -2.98 11.99 0.58
N GLY A 280 -2.90 10.93 1.39
CA GLY A 280 -1.86 9.90 1.25
C GLY A 280 -1.96 9.17 -0.09
N ILE A 281 -3.18 8.72 -0.46
CA ILE A 281 -3.43 8.02 -1.72
C ILE A 281 -3.11 8.89 -2.95
N SER A 282 -3.29 10.20 -2.88
CA SER A 282 -2.99 11.11 -4.00
C SER A 282 -1.52 11.03 -4.44
N TYR A 283 -0.59 10.87 -3.50
CA TYR A 283 0.83 10.67 -3.82
C TYR A 283 1.09 9.31 -4.47
N ALA A 284 0.43 8.26 -4.03
CA ALA A 284 0.54 6.94 -4.65
C ALA A 284 -0.02 6.93 -6.09
N LEU A 285 -1.09 7.70 -6.33
CA LEU A 285 -1.71 7.81 -7.65
C LEU A 285 -0.77 8.39 -8.72
N TYR A 286 0.18 9.25 -8.36
CA TYR A 286 1.22 9.71 -9.30
C TYR A 286 2.07 8.56 -9.87
N LEU A 287 2.18 7.42 -9.16
CA LEU A 287 2.95 6.26 -9.62
C LEU A 287 2.15 5.29 -10.50
N SER A 288 0.88 5.60 -10.80
CA SER A 288 -0.03 4.71 -11.56
C SER A 288 0.48 4.34 -12.95
N GLU A 289 1.25 5.21 -13.64
CA GLU A 289 1.84 4.88 -14.95
C GLU A 289 2.97 3.85 -14.90
N LEU A 290 3.47 3.54 -13.70
CA LEU A 290 4.60 2.64 -13.47
C LEU A 290 4.17 1.24 -13.02
N VAL A 291 2.85 0.95 -12.96
CA VAL A 291 2.36 -0.29 -12.35
C VAL A 291 1.43 -1.08 -13.26
N ASP A 292 1.41 -2.39 -13.06
CA ASP A 292 0.46 -3.30 -13.69
C ASP A 292 -0.85 -3.37 -12.92
N TRP A 293 -0.80 -3.15 -11.60
CA TRP A 293 -1.94 -3.18 -10.70
C TRP A 293 -1.89 -2.06 -9.67
N ALA A 294 -3.05 -1.69 -9.14
CA ALA A 294 -3.16 -0.82 -7.98
C ALA A 294 -4.06 -1.43 -6.90
N ASP A 295 -3.72 -1.11 -5.64
CA ASP A 295 -4.45 -1.43 -4.42
C ASP A 295 -4.55 -0.16 -3.60
N LEU A 296 -5.40 0.79 -4.07
CA LEU A 296 -5.51 2.17 -3.58
C LEU A 296 -6.90 2.44 -2.98
N ASP A 297 -7.46 1.46 -2.30
CA ASP A 297 -8.79 1.53 -1.69
C ASP A 297 -8.81 2.11 -0.27
N GLY A 298 -7.67 2.44 0.32
CA GLY A 298 -7.56 2.88 1.71
C GLY A 298 -8.49 4.03 2.08
N PHE A 299 -8.71 5.00 1.17
CA PHE A 299 -9.61 6.14 1.37
C PHE A 299 -11.10 5.78 1.24
N LEU A 300 -11.42 4.62 0.68
CA LEU A 300 -12.80 4.11 0.57
C LEU A 300 -13.21 3.31 1.82
N LEU A 301 -12.26 2.92 2.64
CA LEU A 301 -12.47 2.17 3.87
C LEU A 301 -12.80 3.07 5.07
N ILE A 302 -12.66 4.40 4.93
CA ILE A 302 -12.93 5.38 5.98
C ILE A 302 -14.30 6.04 5.80
N LYS A 303 -14.98 6.35 6.92
CA LYS A 303 -16.32 6.94 6.90
C LYS A 303 -16.38 8.32 6.25
N ASN A 304 -15.37 9.13 6.52
CA ASN A 304 -15.29 10.50 6.02
C ASN A 304 -13.87 10.75 5.51
N ASN A 305 -13.71 10.96 4.21
CA ASN A 305 -12.43 11.36 3.63
C ASN A 305 -12.25 12.88 3.80
N PRO A 306 -11.33 13.36 4.64
CA PRO A 306 -11.15 14.80 4.88
C PRO A 306 -10.44 15.52 3.74
N PHE A 307 -9.87 14.79 2.77
CA PHE A 307 -9.13 15.35 1.63
C PHE A 307 -9.70 14.82 0.31
N PRO A 308 -10.71 15.49 -0.25
CA PRO A 308 -11.31 15.08 -1.51
C PRO A 308 -10.44 15.49 -2.72
N LEU A 309 -9.21 15.01 -2.76
CA LEU A 309 -8.25 15.26 -3.86
C LEU A 309 -8.40 14.25 -5.00
N ILE A 310 -8.97 13.09 -4.67
CA ILE A 310 -9.18 11.97 -5.57
C ILE A 310 -10.59 11.43 -5.41
N GLU A 311 -11.10 10.82 -6.46
CA GLU A 311 -12.38 10.10 -6.45
C GLU A 311 -12.23 8.68 -7.00
N GLU A 312 -13.15 7.79 -6.59
CA GLU A 312 -13.35 6.49 -7.21
C GLU A 312 -14.68 6.48 -7.97
N ARG A 313 -14.64 6.06 -9.23
CA ARG A 313 -15.85 5.78 -10.03
C ARG A 313 -15.67 4.48 -10.79
N GLU A 314 -16.62 3.55 -10.61
CA GLU A 314 -16.62 2.25 -11.30
C GLU A 314 -15.27 1.49 -11.15
N GLY A 315 -14.70 1.49 -9.95
CA GLY A 315 -13.41 0.86 -9.65
C GLY A 315 -12.18 1.63 -10.14
N VAL A 316 -12.35 2.81 -10.72
CA VAL A 316 -11.26 3.65 -11.22
C VAL A 316 -11.00 4.83 -10.29
N VAL A 317 -9.75 4.98 -9.85
CA VAL A 317 -9.26 6.10 -9.02
C VAL A 317 -8.58 7.13 -9.91
N ARG A 318 -8.91 8.41 -9.69
CA ARG A 318 -8.35 9.55 -10.42
C ARG A 318 -8.34 10.81 -9.56
N PHE A 319 -7.56 11.81 -9.95
CA PHE A 319 -7.68 13.17 -9.40
C PHE A 319 -9.01 13.81 -9.77
N ILE A 320 -9.55 14.66 -8.86
CA ILE A 320 -10.75 15.47 -9.09
C ILE A 320 -10.38 16.72 -9.88
#